data_e8c29d85ac074a9a492149a429a067d0
#
_entry.id   e8c29d85ac074a9a492149a429a067d0
#
_cell.length_a   1.000
_cell.length_b   1.000
_cell.length_c   1.000
_cell.angle_alpha   90.00
_cell.angle_beta   90.00
_cell.angle_gamma   90.00
#
_symmetry.space_group_name_H-M   'P 1'
#
loop_
_entity.id
_entity.type
_entity.pdbx_description
1 polymer ?
#
loop_
_entity_poly.entity_id
_entity_poly.type
_entity_poly.pdbx_seq_one_letter_code
_entity_poly.pdbx_strand_id
1 'polypeptide(L)'
;MKNIVVFVLLILFTSCDDFLEDYSQDLVVPKTVTDLNEVLLGSAYLKSTEVPSLSSGSFGWWLHLLDDDINTVVAKQVEPVAGFQEMGTRYWGYFAWQNEVGRSHDGGSLRGDNDLWDGIYNHINAVNILLNEVGEIDLRTEQDRLAALRLRGECYFLRAQFYLVMVNVYADVYTPEKAASTLGVPLKLTHYVEHDKTKKAQFERTPVSDVYAQIVKDLQASIECFQESPQNKTFYRASEEAASLLLSRVYLYMQDWKSAWVM
;
A
#
# COMPACT_ATOMS: atom_id res chain seq x y z
N MET A 1 -45.72 -27.41 -41.50
CA MET A 1 -45.89 -26.28 -40.58
C MET A 1 -45.39 -26.59 -39.17
N LYS A 2 -45.74 -27.74 -38.57
CA LYS A 2 -45.34 -28.12 -37.19
C LYS A 2 -43.80 -28.19 -36.99
N ASN A 3 -43.07 -28.69 -37.99
CA ASN A 3 -41.58 -28.85 -37.92
C ASN A 3 -40.84 -27.49 -38.09
N ILE A 4 -41.45 -26.52 -38.76
CA ILE A 4 -40.87 -25.18 -38.92
C ILE A 4 -40.98 -24.39 -37.61
N VAL A 5 -42.08 -24.56 -36.87
CA VAL A 5 -42.26 -23.92 -35.56
C VAL A 5 -41.25 -24.46 -34.52
N VAL A 6 -40.97 -25.77 -34.55
CA VAL A 6 -39.96 -26.37 -33.67
C VAL A 6 -38.55 -25.89 -34.00
N PHE A 7 -38.23 -25.70 -35.29
CA PHE A 7 -36.92 -25.20 -35.72
C PHE A 7 -36.71 -23.71 -35.35
N VAL A 8 -37.77 -22.91 -35.46
CA VAL A 8 -37.73 -21.49 -35.02
C VAL A 8 -37.63 -21.38 -33.51
N LEU A 9 -38.27 -22.29 -32.75
CA LEU A 9 -38.15 -22.30 -31.28
C LEU A 9 -36.72 -22.71 -30.82
N LEU A 10 -36.05 -23.59 -31.55
CA LEU A 10 -34.65 -24.01 -31.24
C LEU A 10 -33.63 -22.90 -31.49
N ILE A 11 -33.88 -22.01 -32.44
CA ILE A 11 -32.98 -20.87 -32.73
C ILE A 11 -33.11 -19.77 -31.65
N LEU A 12 -34.23 -19.71 -30.92
CA LEU A 12 -34.42 -18.72 -29.84
C LEU A 12 -33.67 -19.08 -28.55
N PHE A 13 -33.09 -20.27 -28.44
CA PHE A 13 -32.28 -20.70 -27.29
C PHE A 13 -30.77 -20.54 -27.51
N THR A 14 -30.30 -20.08 -28.67
CA THR A 14 -28.94 -19.60 -28.83
C THR A 14 -28.88 -18.14 -28.35
N SER A 15 -29.20 -17.92 -27.09
CA SER A 15 -28.94 -16.67 -26.41
C SER A 15 -27.44 -16.55 -26.27
N CYS A 16 -26.87 -15.49 -26.77
CA CYS A 16 -25.47 -15.13 -26.52
C CYS A 16 -25.31 -14.98 -25.03
N ASP A 17 -24.50 -15.82 -24.39
CA ASP A 17 -24.11 -15.67 -22.99
C ASP A 17 -23.42 -14.30 -22.76
N ASP A 18 -22.71 -13.79 -23.77
CA ASP A 18 -22.07 -12.46 -23.76
C ASP A 18 -23.04 -11.28 -23.58
N PHE A 19 -24.35 -11.46 -23.86
CA PHE A 19 -25.36 -10.40 -23.71
C PHE A 19 -25.84 -10.26 -22.25
N LEU A 20 -25.63 -11.27 -21.43
CA LEU A 20 -26.06 -11.29 -20.03
C LEU A 20 -24.89 -11.04 -19.06
N GLU A 21 -23.68 -10.88 -19.54
CA GLU A 21 -22.61 -10.34 -18.74
C GLU A 21 -22.87 -8.85 -18.51
N ASP A 22 -23.39 -8.54 -17.33
CA ASP A 22 -23.64 -7.18 -16.85
C ASP A 22 -22.30 -6.51 -16.56
N TYR A 23 -21.50 -6.29 -17.61
CA TYR A 23 -20.31 -5.45 -17.51
C TYR A 23 -20.79 -4.03 -17.24
N SER A 24 -20.57 -3.54 -16.04
CA SER A 24 -20.65 -2.12 -15.77
C SER A 24 -19.81 -1.41 -16.84
N GLN A 25 -20.41 -0.58 -17.67
CA GLN A 25 -19.73 0.12 -18.78
C GLN A 25 -18.60 1.04 -18.28
N ASP A 26 -18.52 1.26 -16.97
CA ASP A 26 -17.51 2.06 -16.29
C ASP A 26 -16.33 1.24 -15.75
N LEU A 27 -16.37 -0.11 -15.82
CA LEU A 27 -15.29 -0.99 -15.38
C LEU A 27 -14.41 -1.38 -16.56
N VAL A 28 -13.31 -0.68 -16.72
CA VAL A 28 -12.24 -1.08 -17.65
C VAL A 28 -11.45 -2.22 -17.01
N VAL A 29 -11.60 -3.44 -17.53
CA VAL A 29 -10.77 -4.57 -17.13
C VAL A 29 -9.41 -4.42 -17.82
N PRO A 30 -8.29 -4.31 -17.07
CA PRO A 30 -6.95 -4.23 -17.64
C PRO A 30 -6.66 -5.49 -18.46
N LYS A 31 -6.19 -5.32 -19.70
CA LYS A 31 -5.89 -6.43 -20.63
C LYS A 31 -4.42 -6.47 -21.03
N THR A 32 -3.69 -5.41 -20.75
CA THR A 32 -2.29 -5.25 -21.12
C THR A 32 -1.46 -4.81 -19.93
N VAL A 33 -0.14 -5.01 -20.01
CA VAL A 33 0.80 -4.50 -19.00
C VAL A 33 0.73 -2.97 -18.89
N THR A 34 0.44 -2.29 -19.99
CA THR A 34 0.25 -0.83 -20.00
C THR A 34 -0.96 -0.42 -19.17
N ASP A 35 -2.09 -1.11 -19.33
CA ASP A 35 -3.29 -0.83 -18.52
C ASP A 35 -3.02 -1.06 -17.02
N LEU A 36 -2.31 -2.16 -16.69
CA LEU A 36 -1.91 -2.41 -15.29
C LEU A 36 -0.95 -1.35 -14.75
N ASN A 37 -0.08 -0.79 -15.58
CA ASN A 37 0.79 0.30 -15.19
C ASN A 37 0.00 1.58 -14.87
N GLU A 38 -1.08 1.87 -15.58
CA GLU A 38 -1.96 2.99 -15.26
C GLU A 38 -2.70 2.75 -13.92
N VAL A 39 -3.15 1.53 -13.67
CA VAL A 39 -3.74 1.15 -12.38
C VAL A 39 -2.70 1.27 -11.25
N LEU A 40 -1.45 0.87 -11.48
CA LEU A 40 -0.35 1.03 -10.52
C LEU A 40 -0.18 2.50 -10.12
N LEU A 41 -0.12 3.41 -11.10
CA LEU A 41 0.04 4.84 -10.85
C LEU A 41 -1.21 5.48 -10.23
N GLY A 42 -2.38 5.03 -10.59
CA GLY A 42 -3.64 5.58 -10.13
C GLY A 42 -4.13 5.06 -8.78
N SER A 43 -3.72 3.86 -8.37
CA SER A 43 -4.30 3.17 -7.21
C SER A 43 -3.28 2.60 -6.22
N ALA A 44 -2.06 2.26 -6.64
CA ALA A 44 -1.05 1.69 -5.76
C ALA A 44 -0.06 2.75 -5.24
N TYR A 45 0.39 3.68 -6.07
CA TYR A 45 1.16 4.82 -5.60
C TYR A 45 0.27 5.79 -4.82
N LEU A 46 0.86 6.44 -3.80
CA LEU A 46 0.16 7.48 -3.05
C LEU A 46 -0.10 8.69 -3.96
N LYS A 47 -1.33 9.16 -3.97
CA LYS A 47 -1.70 10.39 -4.69
C LYS A 47 -1.20 11.62 -3.94
N SER A 48 -1.07 12.74 -4.63
CA SER A 48 -0.69 14.01 -4.00
C SER A 48 -1.66 14.46 -2.91
N THR A 49 -2.92 14.03 -2.96
CA THR A 49 -3.94 14.26 -1.93
C THR A 49 -3.80 13.34 -0.72
N GLU A 50 -3.06 12.24 -0.87
CA GLU A 50 -2.78 11.25 0.17
C GLU A 50 -1.38 11.45 0.77
N VAL A 51 -0.53 12.22 0.09
CA VAL A 51 0.74 12.66 0.66
C VAL A 51 0.44 13.59 1.82
N PRO A 52 1.12 13.43 2.95
CA PRO A 52 0.87 14.25 4.12
C PRO A 52 0.87 15.73 3.79
N SER A 53 -0.29 16.31 3.87
CA SER A 53 -0.46 17.76 3.82
C SER A 53 -1.28 18.14 5.05
N LEU A 54 -1.04 19.34 5.57
CA LEU A 54 -1.83 19.89 6.67
C LEU A 54 -3.31 20.12 6.26
N SER A 55 -3.69 19.80 5.03
CA SER A 55 -5.07 19.88 4.58
C SER A 55 -5.82 18.59 4.95
N SER A 56 -7.01 18.75 5.47
CA SER A 56 -7.92 17.69 5.85
C SER A 56 -8.21 16.77 4.67
N GLY A 57 -7.71 15.55 4.68
CA GLY A 57 -8.04 14.55 3.68
C GLY A 57 -6.96 13.52 3.34
N SER A 58 -5.70 13.77 3.67
CA SER A 58 -4.64 12.79 3.48
C SER A 58 -4.51 11.88 4.70
N PHE A 59 -4.48 10.57 4.50
CA PHE A 59 -4.19 9.64 5.59
C PHE A 59 -2.71 9.72 5.98
N GLY A 60 -2.40 9.54 7.26
CA GLY A 60 -1.02 9.52 7.76
C GLY A 60 -0.28 10.85 7.70
N TRP A 61 -0.95 11.97 7.44
CA TRP A 61 -0.35 13.31 7.44
C TRP A 61 0.34 13.64 8.77
N TRP A 62 -0.14 13.11 9.86
CA TRP A 62 0.37 13.32 11.21
C TRP A 62 1.74 12.66 11.46
N LEU A 63 2.16 11.69 10.61
CA LEU A 63 3.48 11.06 10.72
C LEU A 63 4.62 12.09 10.63
N HIS A 64 4.43 13.15 9.85
CA HIS A 64 5.41 14.22 9.78
C HIS A 64 5.49 15.09 11.03
N LEU A 65 4.45 15.08 11.87
CA LEU A 65 4.46 15.80 13.14
C LEU A 65 5.24 15.05 14.23
N LEU A 66 5.55 13.79 14.00
CA LEU A 66 6.37 12.96 14.88
C LEU A 66 7.86 13.01 14.51
N ASP A 67 8.20 13.75 13.45
CA ASP A 67 9.57 13.93 13.01
C ASP A 67 10.24 15.06 13.80
N ASP A 68 11.51 14.91 14.14
CA ASP A 68 12.33 15.91 14.82
C ASP A 68 12.82 17.03 13.87
N ASP A 69 12.67 16.83 12.56
CA ASP A 69 12.94 17.86 11.55
C ASP A 69 11.86 18.96 11.49
N ILE A 70 10.71 18.76 12.14
CA ILE A 70 9.62 19.75 12.18
C ILE A 70 9.69 20.58 13.46
N ASN A 71 9.79 21.89 13.27
CA ASN A 71 9.71 22.86 14.34
C ASN A 71 8.48 23.76 14.18
N THR A 72 7.72 23.95 15.26
CA THR A 72 6.70 24.98 15.30
C THR A 72 7.35 26.34 15.40
N VAL A 73 7.33 27.12 14.33
CA VAL A 73 7.69 28.53 14.41
C VAL A 73 6.58 29.25 15.17
N VAL A 74 6.73 29.34 16.48
CA VAL A 74 5.94 30.29 17.27
C VAL A 74 6.50 31.66 16.93
N ALA A 75 5.99 32.28 15.88
CA ALA A 75 6.27 33.67 15.58
C ALA A 75 5.74 34.53 16.75
N LYS A 76 6.64 35.02 17.57
CA LYS A 76 6.33 35.88 18.73
C LYS A 76 5.60 37.19 18.35
N GLN A 77 5.33 37.41 17.08
CA GLN A 77 4.88 38.75 16.59
C GLN A 77 3.88 38.69 15.42
N VAL A 78 3.34 37.57 15.06
CA VAL A 78 2.23 37.57 14.09
C VAL A 78 0.94 37.48 14.90
N GLU A 79 0.08 38.49 14.76
CA GLU A 79 -1.31 38.40 15.20
C GLU A 79 -1.83 37.01 14.85
N PRO A 80 -2.48 36.29 15.78
CA PRO A 80 -2.91 34.95 15.54
C PRO A 80 -3.81 34.91 14.32
N VAL A 81 -3.30 34.39 13.21
CA VAL A 81 -4.14 34.08 12.05
C VAL A 81 -5.18 33.11 12.55
N ALA A 82 -6.44 33.46 12.45
CA ALA A 82 -7.54 32.59 12.83
C ALA A 82 -7.34 31.22 12.17
N GLY A 83 -7.26 30.17 12.97
CA GLY A 83 -6.93 28.81 12.52
C GLY A 83 -5.55 28.30 12.93
N PHE A 84 -4.54 29.14 13.14
CA PHE A 84 -3.20 28.69 13.55
C PHE A 84 -3.17 28.21 15.02
N GLN A 85 -3.89 28.90 15.90
CA GLN A 85 -4.09 28.46 17.28
C GLN A 85 -4.91 27.17 17.35
N GLU A 86 -5.92 27.04 16.50
CA GLU A 86 -6.75 25.84 16.41
C GLU A 86 -5.92 24.63 15.96
N MET A 87 -5.02 24.80 14.99
CA MET A 87 -4.11 23.73 14.55
C MET A 87 -3.13 23.32 15.65
N GLY A 88 -2.50 24.27 16.34
CA GLY A 88 -1.60 23.96 17.45
C GLY A 88 -2.30 23.22 18.58
N THR A 89 -3.53 23.58 18.91
CA THR A 89 -4.34 22.89 19.93
C THR A 89 -4.78 21.52 19.47
N ARG A 90 -5.18 21.39 18.21
CA ARG A 90 -5.68 20.16 17.61
C ARG A 90 -4.60 19.10 17.47
N TYR A 91 -3.38 19.48 17.14
CA TYR A 91 -2.30 18.56 16.84
C TYR A 91 -1.23 18.49 17.92
N TRP A 92 -1.50 19.05 19.06
CA TRP A 92 -0.59 19.10 20.20
C TRP A 92 -0.07 17.71 20.59
N GLY A 93 -0.92 16.69 20.61
CA GLY A 93 -0.58 15.33 21.00
C GLY A 93 0.55 14.75 20.16
N TYR A 94 0.57 15.03 18.87
CA TYR A 94 1.63 14.58 17.96
C TYR A 94 2.94 15.31 18.21
N PHE A 95 2.92 16.64 18.23
CA PHE A 95 4.13 17.45 18.49
C PHE A 95 4.74 17.23 19.86
N ALA A 96 3.92 16.95 20.86
CA ALA A 96 4.36 16.77 22.23
C ALA A 96 4.59 15.29 22.59
N TRP A 97 4.50 14.37 21.62
CA TRP A 97 4.72 12.92 21.80
C TRP A 97 3.90 12.35 22.98
N GLN A 98 2.64 12.74 23.06
CA GLN A 98 1.75 12.30 24.13
C GLN A 98 1.30 10.86 23.88
N ASN A 99 0.96 10.12 24.97
CA ASN A 99 0.48 8.74 24.88
C ASN A 99 -0.82 8.60 24.09
N GLU A 100 -1.64 9.65 24.05
CA GLU A 100 -2.89 9.68 23.30
C GLU A 100 -2.78 10.73 22.17
N VAL A 101 -1.94 10.44 21.19
CA VAL A 101 -1.64 11.35 20.08
C VAL A 101 -2.87 11.74 19.25
N GLY A 102 -3.87 10.86 19.16
CA GLY A 102 -5.11 11.10 18.42
C GLY A 102 -6.12 12.00 19.13
N ARG A 103 -5.77 12.62 20.26
CA ARG A 103 -6.61 13.57 20.97
C ARG A 103 -6.11 15.00 20.83
N SER A 104 -7.03 15.93 20.59
CA SER A 104 -6.74 17.35 20.69
C SER A 104 -6.56 17.75 22.16
N HIS A 105 -5.90 18.89 22.39
CA HIS A 105 -5.67 19.43 23.74
C HIS A 105 -6.95 19.64 24.56
N ASP A 106 -8.08 19.89 23.91
CA ASP A 106 -9.41 20.00 24.52
C ASP A 106 -10.12 18.67 24.74
N GLY A 107 -9.45 17.54 24.48
CA GLY A 107 -9.98 16.18 24.64
C GLY A 107 -10.86 15.69 23.49
N GLY A 108 -10.96 16.47 22.40
CA GLY A 108 -11.68 16.06 21.20
C GLY A 108 -10.97 14.89 20.49
N SER A 109 -11.73 14.02 19.82
CA SER A 109 -11.16 12.97 18.99
C SER A 109 -10.64 13.52 17.67
N LEU A 110 -9.40 13.21 17.33
CA LEU A 110 -8.86 13.45 15.98
C LEU A 110 -9.07 12.19 15.14
N ARG A 111 -9.59 12.38 13.93
CA ARG A 111 -9.50 11.36 12.89
C ARG A 111 -8.04 11.23 12.48
N GLY A 112 -7.46 10.06 12.60
CA GLY A 112 -6.07 9.91 12.20
C GLY A 112 -5.62 8.47 12.12
N ASP A 113 -5.76 7.74 13.22
CA ASP A 113 -5.18 6.41 13.33
C ASP A 113 -5.87 5.39 12.42
N ASN A 114 -7.21 5.40 12.37
CA ASN A 114 -7.97 4.50 11.50
C ASN A 114 -7.77 4.84 10.03
N ASP A 115 -7.67 6.12 9.68
CA ASP A 115 -7.51 6.55 8.29
C ASP A 115 -6.17 6.04 7.70
N LEU A 116 -5.10 6.01 8.50
CA LEU A 116 -3.82 5.43 8.07
C LEU A 116 -3.92 3.91 7.87
N TRP A 117 -4.53 3.21 8.83
CA TRP A 117 -4.71 1.76 8.75
C TRP A 117 -5.49 1.36 7.51
N ASP A 118 -6.66 1.93 7.33
CA ASP A 118 -7.55 1.62 6.21
C ASP A 118 -6.93 2.04 4.87
N GLY A 119 -6.32 3.22 4.82
CA GLY A 119 -5.67 3.74 3.62
C GLY A 119 -4.52 2.84 3.14
N ILE A 120 -3.61 2.47 4.03
CA ILE A 120 -2.47 1.61 3.69
C ILE A 120 -2.93 0.21 3.27
N TYR A 121 -3.90 -0.40 3.96
CA TYR A 121 -4.40 -1.72 3.54
C TYR A 121 -5.14 -1.68 2.21
N ASN A 122 -5.78 -0.57 1.84
CA ASN A 122 -6.34 -0.39 0.50
C ASN A 122 -5.24 -0.39 -0.57
N HIS A 123 -4.12 0.31 -0.32
CA HIS A 123 -2.96 0.27 -1.23
C HIS A 123 -2.30 -1.11 -1.29
N ILE A 124 -2.14 -1.81 -0.16
CA ILE A 124 -1.65 -3.20 -0.13
C ILE A 124 -2.57 -4.10 -0.96
N ASN A 125 -3.88 -3.92 -0.87
CA ASN A 125 -4.83 -4.69 -1.66
C ASN A 125 -4.68 -4.40 -3.16
N ALA A 126 -4.55 -3.14 -3.56
CA ALA A 126 -4.32 -2.75 -4.95
C ALA A 126 -3.02 -3.40 -5.50
N VAL A 127 -1.94 -3.36 -4.72
CA VAL A 127 -0.68 -4.02 -5.07
C VAL A 127 -0.84 -5.53 -5.22
N ASN A 128 -1.57 -6.19 -4.32
CA ASN A 128 -1.81 -7.64 -4.41
C ASN A 128 -2.64 -8.02 -5.65
N ILE A 129 -3.63 -7.20 -6.00
CA ILE A 129 -4.40 -7.38 -7.24
C ILE A 129 -3.47 -7.26 -8.45
N LEU A 130 -2.64 -6.21 -8.51
CA LEU A 130 -1.69 -6.03 -9.62
C LEU A 130 -0.67 -7.16 -9.75
N LEU A 131 -0.16 -7.68 -8.62
CA LEU A 131 0.75 -8.84 -8.62
C LEU A 131 0.07 -10.11 -9.15
N ASN A 132 -1.22 -10.28 -8.90
CA ASN A 132 -2.00 -11.37 -9.47
C ASN A 132 -2.23 -11.15 -10.96
N GLU A 133 -2.79 -10.02 -11.35
CA GLU A 133 -3.19 -9.72 -12.72
C GLU A 133 -2.02 -9.77 -13.70
N VAL A 134 -0.84 -9.25 -13.31
CA VAL A 134 0.36 -9.32 -14.15
C VAL A 134 0.82 -10.76 -14.41
N GLY A 135 0.42 -11.71 -13.54
CA GLY A 135 0.66 -13.13 -13.73
C GLY A 135 -0.26 -13.78 -14.76
N GLU A 136 -1.43 -13.22 -14.99
CA GLU A 136 -2.46 -13.76 -15.87
C GLU A 136 -2.41 -13.15 -17.29
N ILE A 137 -1.70 -12.04 -17.48
CA ILE A 137 -1.59 -11.40 -18.79
C ILE A 137 -0.69 -12.21 -19.73
N ASP A 138 -1.16 -12.40 -20.98
CA ASP A 138 -0.40 -13.01 -22.06
C ASP A 138 0.72 -12.05 -22.54
N LEU A 139 1.96 -12.34 -22.15
CA LEU A 139 3.15 -11.56 -22.49
C LEU A 139 3.69 -12.00 -23.86
N ARG A 140 3.29 -11.30 -24.92
CA ARG A 140 3.59 -11.72 -26.31
C ARG A 140 4.95 -11.27 -26.82
N THR A 141 5.49 -10.21 -26.25
CA THR A 141 6.75 -9.63 -26.68
C THR A 141 7.75 -9.54 -25.53
N GLU A 142 9.04 -9.47 -25.87
CA GLU A 142 10.08 -9.22 -24.88
C GLU A 142 9.89 -7.86 -24.18
N GLN A 143 9.33 -6.89 -24.87
CA GLN A 143 8.99 -5.59 -24.30
C GLN A 143 7.89 -5.73 -23.23
N ASP A 144 6.85 -6.54 -23.48
CA ASP A 144 5.79 -6.80 -22.50
C ASP A 144 6.38 -7.53 -21.28
N ARG A 145 7.27 -8.52 -21.50
CA ARG A 145 7.95 -9.23 -20.43
C ARG A 145 8.76 -8.28 -19.52
N LEU A 146 9.55 -7.41 -20.13
CA LEU A 146 10.34 -6.41 -19.40
C LEU A 146 9.44 -5.41 -18.66
N ALA A 147 8.35 -4.98 -19.29
CA ALA A 147 7.38 -4.08 -18.65
C ALA A 147 6.68 -4.76 -17.46
N ALA A 148 6.32 -6.04 -17.59
CA ALA A 148 5.73 -6.83 -16.50
C ALA A 148 6.70 -7.03 -15.33
N LEU A 149 7.99 -7.26 -15.59
CA LEU A 149 9.02 -7.33 -14.55
C LEU A 149 9.14 -6.01 -13.79
N ARG A 150 9.18 -4.88 -14.51
CA ARG A 150 9.21 -3.56 -13.87
C ARG A 150 8.00 -3.32 -12.99
N LEU A 151 6.81 -3.61 -13.49
CA LEU A 151 5.57 -3.48 -12.73
C LEU A 151 5.61 -4.34 -11.46
N ARG A 152 6.06 -5.58 -11.55
CA ARG A 152 6.24 -6.47 -10.37
C ARG A 152 7.23 -5.88 -9.39
N GLY A 153 8.37 -5.38 -9.87
CA GLY A 153 9.39 -4.75 -9.03
C GLY A 153 8.84 -3.58 -8.23
N GLU A 154 8.06 -2.70 -8.86
CA GLU A 154 7.40 -1.58 -8.18
C GLU A 154 6.32 -2.05 -7.20
N CYS A 155 5.53 -3.04 -7.55
CA CYS A 155 4.53 -3.62 -6.65
C CYS A 155 5.18 -4.21 -5.38
N TYR A 156 6.26 -4.96 -5.52
CA TYR A 156 6.98 -5.51 -4.38
C TYR A 156 7.59 -4.40 -3.50
N PHE A 157 8.20 -3.38 -4.11
CA PHE A 157 8.71 -2.22 -3.38
C PHE A 157 7.63 -1.53 -2.57
N LEU A 158 6.50 -1.20 -3.20
CA LEU A 158 5.39 -0.50 -2.55
C LEU A 158 4.80 -1.32 -1.40
N ARG A 159 4.60 -2.63 -1.59
CA ARG A 159 4.09 -3.51 -0.54
C ARG A 159 5.03 -3.55 0.66
N ALA A 160 6.33 -3.68 0.42
CA ALA A 160 7.33 -3.64 1.47
C ALA A 160 7.32 -2.30 2.24
N GLN A 161 7.27 -1.18 1.51
CA GLN A 161 7.19 0.15 2.11
C GLN A 161 5.94 0.32 2.96
N PHE A 162 4.78 -0.12 2.47
CA PHE A 162 3.53 -0.04 3.20
C PHE A 162 3.57 -0.88 4.48
N TYR A 163 4.06 -2.12 4.40
CA TYR A 163 4.22 -2.95 5.61
C TYR A 163 5.24 -2.37 6.60
N LEU A 164 6.31 -1.73 6.12
CA LEU A 164 7.27 -1.08 6.99
C LEU A 164 6.64 0.08 7.76
N VAL A 165 5.83 0.91 7.10
CA VAL A 165 5.05 1.98 7.77
C VAL A 165 4.11 1.37 8.80
N MET A 166 3.35 0.34 8.41
CA MET A 166 2.36 -0.28 9.29
C MET A 166 3.00 -0.90 10.53
N VAL A 167 4.09 -1.65 10.39
CA VAL A 167 4.73 -2.31 11.54
C VAL A 167 5.39 -1.29 12.47
N ASN A 168 5.94 -0.21 11.92
CA ASN A 168 6.57 0.84 12.74
C ASN A 168 5.55 1.68 13.52
N VAL A 169 4.34 1.86 12.98
CA VAL A 169 3.29 2.65 13.64
C VAL A 169 2.47 1.82 14.62
N TYR A 170 2.18 0.57 14.30
CA TYR A 170 1.20 -0.23 15.03
C TYR A 170 1.76 -1.42 15.81
N ALA A 171 3.08 -1.62 15.80
CA ALA A 171 3.74 -2.68 16.56
C ALA A 171 4.86 -2.13 17.44
N ASP A 172 5.32 -2.95 18.38
CA ASP A 172 6.52 -2.64 19.14
C ASP A 172 7.78 -2.75 18.27
N VAL A 173 8.85 -2.11 18.73
CA VAL A 173 10.15 -2.11 18.06
C VAL A 173 10.67 -3.54 17.84
N TYR A 174 11.27 -3.78 16.68
CA TYR A 174 11.96 -5.04 16.43
C TYR A 174 13.16 -5.22 17.37
N THR A 175 13.15 -6.31 18.11
CA THR A 175 14.33 -6.78 18.84
C THR A 175 14.55 -8.25 18.52
N PRO A 176 15.77 -8.68 18.16
CA PRO A 176 16.02 -10.07 17.73
C PRO A 176 15.48 -11.12 18.70
N GLU A 177 15.55 -10.86 20.01
CA GLU A 177 15.14 -11.81 21.06
C GLU A 177 13.63 -11.93 21.20
N LYS A 178 12.85 -10.89 20.81
CA LYS A 178 11.40 -10.81 21.04
C LYS A 178 10.57 -10.78 19.78
N ALA A 179 11.16 -10.49 18.62
CA ALA A 179 10.43 -10.27 17.37
C ALA A 179 9.47 -11.42 17.01
N ALA A 180 9.84 -12.67 17.34
CA ALA A 180 9.01 -13.85 17.08
C ALA A 180 7.79 -13.97 18.01
N SER A 181 7.80 -13.30 19.16
CA SER A 181 6.68 -13.31 20.13
C SER A 181 5.92 -11.99 20.19
N THR A 182 6.48 -10.93 19.63
CA THR A 182 5.85 -9.60 19.56
C THR A 182 4.85 -9.57 18.40
N LEU A 183 3.64 -9.11 18.68
CA LEU A 183 2.60 -8.99 17.65
C LEU A 183 2.86 -7.79 16.74
N GLY A 184 3.02 -8.07 15.46
CA GLY A 184 3.13 -7.07 14.39
C GLY A 184 1.76 -6.66 13.84
N VAL A 185 1.64 -6.63 12.53
CA VAL A 185 0.40 -6.31 11.80
C VAL A 185 -0.05 -7.51 10.97
N PRO A 186 -1.33 -7.63 10.61
CA PRO A 186 -1.80 -8.69 9.73
C PRO A 186 -1.10 -8.66 8.37
N LEU A 187 -0.58 -9.80 7.90
CA LEU A 187 -0.07 -9.95 6.56
C LEU A 187 -1.19 -10.38 5.60
N LYS A 188 -1.61 -9.48 4.72
CA LYS A 188 -2.51 -9.78 3.60
C LYS A 188 -1.69 -9.83 2.31
N LEU A 189 -1.48 -11.03 1.77
CA LEU A 189 -0.66 -11.26 0.58
C LEU A 189 -1.49 -11.74 -0.63
N THR A 190 -2.78 -11.96 -0.44
CA THR A 190 -3.71 -12.40 -1.49
C THR A 190 -4.51 -11.22 -2.04
N HIS A 191 -4.91 -11.31 -3.31
CA HIS A 191 -5.78 -10.31 -3.96
C HIS A 191 -7.25 -10.41 -3.53
N TYR A 192 -7.65 -11.52 -2.89
CA TYR A 192 -9.00 -11.76 -2.40
C TYR A 192 -9.03 -11.85 -0.88
N VAL A 193 -10.23 -11.81 -0.33
CA VAL A 193 -10.48 -12.02 1.11
C VAL A 193 -11.20 -13.36 1.27
N GLU A 194 -10.56 -14.29 1.97
CA GLU A 194 -11.22 -15.53 2.37
C GLU A 194 -12.15 -15.27 3.56
N HIS A 195 -13.43 -15.59 3.36
CA HIS A 195 -14.42 -15.53 4.43
C HIS A 195 -14.52 -16.89 5.14
N ASP A 196 -13.68 -17.12 6.13
CA ASP A 196 -13.79 -18.27 6.99
C ASP A 196 -14.76 -17.99 8.14
N LYS A 197 -16.00 -18.50 8.01
CA LYS A 197 -17.06 -18.31 9.02
C LYS A 197 -16.76 -18.97 10.37
N THR A 198 -15.73 -19.82 10.45
CA THR A 198 -15.34 -20.52 11.68
C THR A 198 -14.36 -19.69 12.52
N LYS A 199 -13.69 -18.71 11.94
CA LYS A 199 -12.74 -17.84 12.63
C LYS A 199 -13.41 -16.59 13.18
N LYS A 200 -13.01 -16.20 14.40
CA LYS A 200 -13.48 -14.95 15.03
C LYS A 200 -12.94 -13.70 14.32
N ALA A 201 -11.74 -13.79 13.78
CA ALA A 201 -11.10 -12.74 12.97
C ALA A 201 -10.54 -13.36 11.70
N GLN A 202 -10.73 -12.70 10.56
CA GLN A 202 -10.20 -13.15 9.27
C GLN A 202 -8.70 -12.92 9.15
N PHE A 203 -8.22 -11.85 9.79
CA PHE A 203 -6.81 -11.47 9.81
C PHE A 203 -6.35 -11.37 11.25
N GLU A 204 -5.40 -12.23 11.62
CA GLU A 204 -4.72 -12.16 12.91
C GLU A 204 -3.44 -11.36 12.77
N ARG A 205 -3.01 -10.72 13.86
CA ARG A 205 -1.72 -10.03 13.90
C ARG A 205 -0.60 -11.05 13.76
N THR A 206 0.24 -10.83 12.77
CA THR A 206 1.41 -11.67 12.49
C THR A 206 2.57 -11.24 13.39
N PRO A 207 3.46 -12.15 13.85
CA PRO A 207 4.65 -11.76 14.58
C PRO A 207 5.50 -10.71 13.84
N VAL A 208 6.12 -9.79 14.57
CA VAL A 208 6.98 -8.75 14.01
C VAL A 208 8.09 -9.35 13.14
N SER A 209 8.69 -10.47 13.57
CA SER A 209 9.69 -11.21 12.78
C SER A 209 9.21 -11.57 11.38
N ASP A 210 8.00 -12.06 11.27
CA ASP A 210 7.43 -12.54 10.02
C ASP A 210 7.04 -11.39 9.10
N VAL A 211 6.57 -10.27 9.68
CA VAL A 211 6.32 -9.03 8.93
C VAL A 211 7.61 -8.50 8.32
N TYR A 212 8.68 -8.42 9.11
CA TYR A 212 9.99 -7.98 8.60
C TYR A 212 10.58 -8.97 7.59
N ALA A 213 10.41 -10.27 7.80
CA ALA A 213 10.83 -11.28 6.82
C ALA A 213 10.09 -11.12 5.47
N GLN A 214 8.79 -10.79 5.50
CA GLN A 214 8.03 -10.50 4.27
C GLN A 214 8.51 -9.22 3.60
N ILE A 215 8.80 -8.16 4.36
CA ILE A 215 9.36 -6.91 3.84
C ILE A 215 10.69 -7.17 3.13
N VAL A 216 11.60 -7.91 3.77
CA VAL A 216 12.90 -8.28 3.17
C VAL A 216 12.70 -9.07 1.88
N LYS A 217 11.82 -10.08 1.91
CA LYS A 217 11.50 -10.89 0.72
C LYS A 217 10.97 -10.04 -0.44
N ASP A 218 10.06 -9.13 -0.17
CA ASP A 218 9.50 -8.25 -1.19
C ASP A 218 10.57 -7.31 -1.77
N LEU A 219 11.44 -6.74 -0.93
CA LEU A 219 12.51 -5.86 -1.41
C LEU A 219 13.55 -6.60 -2.24
N GLN A 220 13.91 -7.82 -1.86
CA GLN A 220 14.80 -8.67 -2.66
C GLN A 220 14.18 -9.00 -4.02
N ALA A 221 12.91 -9.41 -4.05
CA ALA A 221 12.21 -9.67 -5.30
C ALA A 221 12.07 -8.40 -6.17
N SER A 222 11.91 -7.23 -5.54
CA SER A 222 11.90 -5.94 -6.23
C SER A 222 13.23 -5.66 -6.92
N ILE A 223 14.34 -5.84 -6.21
CA ILE A 223 15.71 -5.65 -6.74
C ILE A 223 15.96 -6.59 -7.93
N GLU A 224 15.65 -7.89 -7.78
CA GLU A 224 15.79 -8.87 -8.86
C GLU A 224 15.00 -8.46 -10.12
N CYS A 225 13.75 -8.03 -9.95
CA CYS A 225 12.94 -7.55 -11.06
C CYS A 225 13.55 -6.33 -11.78
N PHE A 226 14.11 -5.39 -11.04
CA PHE A 226 14.74 -4.19 -11.62
C PHE A 226 16.08 -4.52 -12.29
N GLN A 227 16.84 -5.46 -11.76
CA GLN A 227 18.10 -5.91 -12.39
C GLN A 227 17.85 -6.60 -13.73
N GLU A 228 16.80 -7.43 -13.82
CA GLU A 228 16.42 -8.06 -15.09
C GLU A 228 15.79 -7.09 -16.09
N SER A 229 15.18 -6.00 -15.62
CA SER A 229 14.53 -4.98 -16.44
C SER A 229 14.87 -3.57 -15.97
N PRO A 230 16.11 -3.08 -16.22
CA PRO A 230 16.53 -1.75 -15.80
C PRO A 230 15.60 -0.66 -16.33
N GLN A 231 15.22 0.27 -15.46
CA GLN A 231 14.40 1.41 -15.82
C GLN A 231 15.22 2.63 -16.20
N ASN A 232 14.62 3.49 -17.03
CA ASN A 232 15.05 4.87 -17.08
C ASN A 232 14.79 5.53 -15.72
N LYS A 233 15.79 6.21 -15.17
CA LYS A 233 15.68 6.85 -13.84
C LYS A 233 14.56 7.89 -13.84
N THR A 234 13.55 7.65 -13.04
CA THR A 234 12.49 8.62 -12.72
C THR A 234 12.46 8.82 -11.22
N PHE A 235 12.47 10.07 -10.75
CA PHE A 235 12.49 10.40 -9.34
C PHE A 235 11.21 10.03 -8.59
N TYR A 236 10.13 9.75 -9.31
CA TYR A 236 8.80 9.53 -8.75
C TYR A 236 8.35 8.07 -8.74
N ARG A 237 9.20 7.16 -9.21
CA ARG A 237 8.90 5.72 -9.24
C ARG A 237 9.99 4.94 -8.53
N ALA A 238 9.60 3.77 -7.99
CA ALA A 238 10.56 2.87 -7.38
C ALA A 238 11.63 2.42 -8.38
N SER A 239 12.82 2.18 -7.89
CA SER A 239 13.99 1.74 -8.67
C SER A 239 14.79 0.73 -7.85
N GLU A 240 15.80 0.10 -8.48
CA GLU A 240 16.74 -0.79 -7.80
C GLU A 240 17.43 -0.08 -6.63
N GLU A 241 17.89 1.15 -6.85
CA GLU A 241 18.58 1.93 -5.82
C GLU A 241 17.65 2.28 -4.65
N ALA A 242 16.38 2.62 -4.94
CA ALA A 242 15.38 2.88 -3.89
C ALA A 242 15.08 1.61 -3.08
N ALA A 243 14.96 0.47 -3.75
CA ALA A 243 14.71 -0.80 -3.09
C ALA A 243 15.90 -1.25 -2.22
N SER A 244 17.14 -1.09 -2.73
CA SER A 244 18.37 -1.40 -1.98
C SER A 244 18.53 -0.49 -0.76
N LEU A 245 18.27 0.82 -0.92
CA LEU A 245 18.33 1.77 0.20
C LEU A 245 17.28 1.44 1.28
N LEU A 246 16.06 1.10 0.87
CA LEU A 246 15.01 0.71 1.80
C LEU A 246 15.35 -0.60 2.51
N LEU A 247 15.91 -1.58 1.80
CA LEU A 247 16.34 -2.86 2.37
C LEU A 247 17.48 -2.66 3.40
N SER A 248 18.46 -1.80 3.10
CA SER A 248 19.50 -1.44 4.06
C SER A 248 18.90 -0.85 5.33
N ARG A 249 17.92 0.07 5.21
CA ARG A 249 17.19 0.63 6.36
C ARG A 249 16.42 -0.44 7.15
N VAL A 250 15.77 -1.39 6.47
CA VAL A 250 15.06 -2.51 7.11
C VAL A 250 16.03 -3.35 7.94
N TYR A 251 17.22 -3.69 7.43
CA TYR A 251 18.23 -4.40 8.18
C TYR A 251 18.74 -3.61 9.40
N LEU A 252 18.85 -2.27 9.30
CA LEU A 252 19.16 -1.42 10.46
C LEU A 252 18.09 -1.55 11.55
N TYR A 253 16.81 -1.51 11.20
CA TYR A 253 15.72 -1.72 12.16
C TYR A 253 15.73 -3.13 12.76
N MET A 254 16.13 -4.14 11.99
CA MET A 254 16.31 -5.51 12.48
C MET A 254 17.56 -5.71 13.32
N GLN A 255 18.42 -4.69 13.46
CA GLN A 255 19.74 -4.76 14.12
C GLN A 255 20.71 -5.72 13.40
N ASP A 256 20.46 -6.03 12.13
CA ASP A 256 21.40 -6.77 11.28
C ASP A 256 22.37 -5.80 10.58
N TRP A 257 23.33 -5.33 11.35
CA TRP A 257 24.33 -4.35 10.91
C TRP A 257 25.17 -4.85 9.73
N LYS A 258 25.41 -6.16 9.67
CA LYS A 258 26.22 -6.76 8.62
C LYS A 258 25.48 -6.68 7.28
N SER A 259 24.23 -7.10 7.22
CA SER A 259 23.44 -7.06 6.00
C SER A 259 23.14 -5.63 5.58
N ALA A 260 22.91 -4.71 6.52
CA ALA A 260 22.70 -3.30 6.23
C ALA A 260 23.91 -2.62 5.54
N TRP A 261 25.14 -3.06 5.85
CA TRP A 261 26.36 -2.49 5.27
C TRP A 261 26.67 -2.99 3.86
N VAL A 262 26.20 -4.16 3.50
CA VAL A 262 26.54 -4.83 2.21
C VAL A 262 25.62 -4.39 1.08
N MET A 263 24.45 -3.84 1.42
CA MET A 263 23.47 -3.34 0.43
C MET A 263 23.86 -1.96 -0.11
#